data_e3f5dd979a440b95e9e5a2c6fea061f1
#
_entry.id   e3f5dd979a440b95e9e5a2c6fea061f1
#
_cell.length_a   1.000
_cell.length_b   1.000
_cell.length_c   1.000
_cell.angle_alpha   90.00
_cell.angle_beta   90.00
_cell.angle_gamma   90.00
#
_symmetry.space_group_name_H-M   'P 1'
#
loop_
_entity.id
_entity.type
_entity.pdbx_description
1 polymer ?
#
loop_
_entity_poly.entity_id
_entity_poly.type
_entity_poly.pdbx_seq_one_letter_code
_entity_poly.pdbx_strand_id
1 'polypeptide(L)'
;MRKIDHGRLKYQVLSILKEQSLSTQKEIVEKLANYFNLTKEEREETYSKRPHDKVFYKMVVSNEERLRFAGLEDFTPQGHVITQRGLNALVENRGTIPLSYLRRFPEYRKWASEGHRKRVKESEIIDIDKLLES
;
A
#
# COMPACT_ATOMS: atom_id res chain seq x y z
N MET A 1 -0.20 15.35 7.67
CA MET A 1 -1.26 14.40 7.25
C MET A 1 -1.88 13.75 8.48
N ARG A 2 -3.22 13.70 8.53
CA ARG A 2 -3.89 12.97 9.60
C ARG A 2 -3.50 11.49 9.56
N LYS A 3 -3.63 10.82 10.69
CA LYS A 3 -3.36 9.40 10.78
C LYS A 3 -4.49 8.59 10.13
N ILE A 4 -4.16 7.76 9.15
CA ILE A 4 -5.11 6.90 8.45
C ILE A 4 -4.85 5.45 8.85
N ASP A 5 -5.93 4.71 9.13
CA ASP A 5 -5.87 3.28 9.45
C ASP A 5 -5.51 2.49 8.19
N HIS A 6 -4.32 1.90 8.15
CA HIS A 6 -3.84 1.14 7.00
C HIS A 6 -4.62 -0.14 6.74
N GLY A 7 -5.15 -0.76 7.79
CA GLY A 7 -6.01 -1.94 7.63
C GLY A 7 -7.32 -1.60 6.96
N ARG A 8 -7.93 -0.49 7.36
CA ARG A 8 -9.15 0.02 6.73
C ARG A 8 -8.89 0.43 5.29
N LEU A 9 -7.75 1.07 5.03
CA LEU A 9 -7.38 1.47 3.67
C LEU A 9 -7.28 0.24 2.76
N LYS A 10 -6.61 -0.83 3.21
CA LYS A 10 -6.52 -2.08 2.45
C LYS A 10 -7.88 -2.69 2.16
N TYR A 11 -8.77 -2.70 3.15
CA TYR A 11 -10.12 -3.23 2.98
C TYR A 11 -10.87 -2.42 1.91
N GLN A 12 -10.76 -1.11 1.94
CA GLN A 12 -11.43 -0.24 0.97
C GLN A 12 -10.86 -0.39 -0.43
N VAL A 13 -9.55 -0.59 -0.58
CA VAL A 13 -8.97 -0.89 -1.89
C VAL A 13 -9.64 -2.13 -2.49
N LEU A 14 -9.71 -3.22 -1.74
CA LEU A 14 -10.32 -4.45 -2.23
C LEU A 14 -11.82 -4.27 -2.51
N SER A 15 -12.53 -3.49 -1.70
CA SER A 15 -13.94 -3.18 -1.92
C SER A 15 -14.16 -2.43 -3.23
N ILE A 16 -13.32 -1.47 -3.54
CA ILE A 16 -13.35 -0.72 -4.79
C ILE A 16 -13.12 -1.67 -5.98
N LEU A 17 -12.13 -2.55 -5.88
CA LEU A 17 -11.81 -3.50 -6.94
C LEU A 17 -12.91 -4.54 -7.14
N LYS A 18 -13.59 -4.93 -6.07
CA LYS A 18 -14.75 -5.84 -6.17
C LYS A 18 -15.89 -5.21 -6.96
N GLU A 19 -16.18 -3.93 -6.72
CA GLU A 19 -17.29 -3.24 -7.36
C GLU A 19 -17.05 -2.94 -8.84
N GLN A 20 -15.79 -2.63 -9.20
CA GLN A 20 -15.47 -2.10 -10.53
C GLN A 20 -14.75 -3.07 -11.46
N SER A 21 -14.44 -4.27 -11.01
CA SER A 21 -13.72 -5.30 -11.79
C SER A 21 -12.32 -4.87 -12.23
N LEU A 22 -12.13 -3.62 -12.64
CA LEU A 22 -10.85 -3.06 -13.08
C LEU A 22 -10.83 -1.59 -12.68
N SER A 23 -9.77 -1.14 -12.01
CA SER A 23 -9.62 0.25 -11.60
C SER A 23 -8.21 0.75 -11.86
N THR A 24 -8.10 1.97 -12.38
CA THR A 24 -6.81 2.62 -12.54
C THR A 24 -6.32 3.12 -11.18
N GLN A 25 -5.02 3.36 -11.08
CA GLN A 25 -4.41 3.91 -9.86
C GLN A 25 -5.06 5.23 -9.46
N LYS A 26 -5.29 6.10 -10.43
CA LYS A 26 -5.93 7.40 -10.20
C LYS A 26 -7.33 7.26 -9.62
N GLU A 27 -8.13 6.34 -10.15
CA GLU A 27 -9.49 6.08 -9.66
C GLU A 27 -9.48 5.57 -8.22
N ILE A 28 -8.56 4.65 -7.89
CA ILE A 28 -8.42 4.10 -6.54
C ILE A 28 -8.07 5.21 -5.55
N VAL A 29 -7.06 6.01 -5.86
CA VAL A 29 -6.62 7.11 -4.98
C VAL A 29 -7.74 8.11 -4.75
N GLU A 30 -8.45 8.50 -5.81
CA GLU A 30 -9.55 9.46 -5.71
C GLU A 30 -10.69 8.92 -4.85
N LYS A 31 -11.11 7.68 -5.05
CA LYS A 31 -12.17 7.06 -4.26
C LYS A 31 -11.78 6.90 -2.80
N LEU A 32 -10.53 6.53 -2.51
CA LEU A 32 -10.05 6.43 -1.14
C LEU A 32 -10.00 7.80 -0.47
N ALA A 33 -9.55 8.83 -1.19
CA ALA A 33 -9.54 10.19 -0.65
C ALA A 33 -10.95 10.66 -0.28
N ASN A 34 -11.94 10.32 -1.13
CA ASN A 34 -13.35 10.62 -0.83
C ASN A 34 -13.86 9.81 0.36
N TYR A 35 -13.52 8.54 0.44
CA TYR A 35 -13.93 7.68 1.55
C TYR A 35 -13.43 8.21 2.89
N PHE A 36 -12.18 8.66 2.96
CA PHE A 36 -11.58 9.20 4.17
C PHE A 36 -11.88 10.68 4.39
N ASN A 37 -12.67 11.30 3.51
CA ASN A 37 -13.03 12.73 3.57
C ASN A 37 -11.80 13.62 3.68
N LEU A 38 -10.77 13.36 2.89
CA LEU A 38 -9.56 14.16 2.90
C LEU A 38 -9.83 15.55 2.34
N THR A 39 -9.27 16.56 3.00
CA THR A 39 -9.30 17.94 2.51
C THR A 39 -8.40 18.06 1.28
N LYS A 40 -8.54 19.16 0.54
CA LYS A 40 -7.67 19.44 -0.59
C LYS A 40 -6.20 19.49 -0.17
N GLU A 41 -5.92 20.12 0.97
CA GLU A 41 -4.58 20.22 1.53
C GLU A 41 -4.01 18.84 1.86
N GLU A 42 -4.81 17.95 2.44
CA GLU A 42 -4.38 16.59 2.76
C GLU A 42 -4.08 15.77 1.51
N ARG A 43 -4.89 15.94 0.47
CA ARG A 43 -4.68 15.22 -0.82
C ARG A 43 -3.40 15.66 -1.52
N GLU A 44 -3.01 16.92 -1.35
CA GLU A 44 -1.88 17.53 -2.04
C GLU A 44 -0.60 17.56 -1.19
N GLU A 45 -0.68 17.22 0.10
CA GLU A 45 0.48 17.23 0.99
C GLU A 45 1.61 16.36 0.44
N THR A 46 2.82 16.92 0.43
CA THR A 46 4.02 16.23 -0.04
C THR A 46 5.00 16.05 1.10
N TYR A 47 5.97 15.15 0.93
CA TYR A 47 7.06 14.99 1.88
C TYR A 47 7.99 16.19 1.79
N SER A 48 8.45 16.69 2.96
CA SER A 48 9.32 17.87 3.03
C SER A 48 10.62 17.71 2.24
N LYS A 49 11.19 16.50 2.23
CA LYS A 49 12.44 16.19 1.52
C LYS A 49 12.21 15.65 0.09
N ARG A 50 10.97 15.41 -0.28
CA ARG A 50 10.58 14.86 -1.59
C ARG A 50 9.34 15.59 -2.09
N PRO A 51 9.50 16.85 -2.57
CA PRO A 51 8.34 17.71 -2.87
C PRO A 51 7.49 17.25 -4.06
N HIS A 52 7.95 16.26 -4.83
CA HIS A 52 7.18 15.68 -5.93
C HIS A 52 6.36 14.45 -5.49
N ASP A 53 6.58 13.96 -4.27
CA ASP A 53 5.91 12.77 -3.74
C ASP A 53 4.77 13.16 -2.80
N LYS A 54 3.53 12.90 -3.22
CA LYS A 54 2.34 13.12 -2.40
C LYS A 54 2.24 12.03 -1.33
N VAL A 55 2.06 12.45 -0.08
CA VAL A 55 2.01 11.53 1.07
C VAL A 55 0.90 10.50 0.92
N PHE A 56 -0.32 10.95 0.60
CA PHE A 56 -1.46 10.03 0.48
C PHE A 56 -1.29 9.06 -0.68
N TYR A 57 -0.83 9.55 -1.83
CA TYR A 57 -0.58 8.69 -2.99
C TYR A 57 0.40 7.57 -2.65
N LYS A 58 1.51 7.89 -2.00
CA LYS A 58 2.52 6.90 -1.59
C LYS A 58 1.97 5.92 -0.56
N MET A 59 1.12 6.38 0.34
CA MET A 59 0.45 5.52 1.31
C MET A 59 -0.43 4.48 0.62
N VAL A 60 -1.20 4.90 -0.39
CA VAL A 60 -2.04 3.99 -1.18
C VAL A 60 -1.18 2.97 -1.93
N VAL A 61 -0.15 3.42 -2.63
CA VAL A 61 0.77 2.54 -3.38
C VAL A 61 1.39 1.49 -2.46
N SER A 62 1.86 1.92 -1.29
CA SER A 62 2.48 1.01 -0.32
C SER A 62 1.50 -0.08 0.15
N ASN A 63 0.25 0.27 0.41
CA ASN A 63 -0.77 -0.69 0.82
C ASN A 63 -1.18 -1.62 -0.32
N GLU A 64 -1.30 -1.11 -1.53
CA GLU A 64 -1.59 -1.92 -2.70
C GLU A 64 -0.47 -2.93 -2.98
N GLU A 65 0.79 -2.52 -2.81
CA GLU A 65 1.93 -3.41 -2.95
C GLU A 65 1.84 -4.59 -1.98
N ARG A 66 1.48 -4.33 -0.73
CA ARG A 66 1.29 -5.37 0.28
C ARG A 66 0.15 -6.33 -0.10
N LEU A 67 -0.96 -5.80 -0.60
CA LEU A 67 -2.08 -6.63 -1.06
C LEU A 67 -1.67 -7.51 -2.24
N ARG A 68 -0.90 -6.95 -3.18
CA ARG A 68 -0.44 -7.69 -4.35
C ARG A 68 0.50 -8.82 -3.97
N PHE A 69 1.48 -8.58 -3.10
CA PHE A 69 2.41 -9.63 -2.67
C PHE A 69 1.76 -10.68 -1.79
N ALA A 70 0.64 -10.37 -1.15
CA ALA A 70 -0.19 -11.37 -0.46
C ALA A 70 -1.12 -12.12 -1.41
N GLY A 71 -1.19 -11.72 -2.69
CA GLY A 71 -2.03 -12.37 -3.69
C GLY A 71 -3.50 -11.97 -3.64
N LEU A 72 -3.83 -10.85 -2.96
CA LEU A 72 -5.22 -10.39 -2.83
C LEU A 72 -5.66 -9.51 -3.99
N GLU A 73 -4.74 -8.86 -4.66
CA GLU A 73 -4.97 -8.12 -5.89
C GLU A 73 -3.89 -8.43 -6.90
N ASP A 74 -4.13 -8.06 -8.15
CA ASP A 74 -3.16 -8.19 -9.21
C ASP A 74 -3.10 -6.90 -10.03
N PHE A 75 -1.99 -6.68 -10.72
CA PHE A 75 -1.78 -5.51 -11.54
C PHE A 75 -1.63 -5.93 -13.01
N THR A 76 -2.47 -5.35 -13.88
CA THR A 76 -2.42 -5.58 -15.32
C THR A 76 -2.04 -4.29 -16.02
N PRO A 77 -1.66 -4.32 -17.32
CA PRO A 77 -1.40 -3.08 -18.06
C PRO A 77 -2.57 -2.11 -18.07
N GLN A 78 -3.81 -2.58 -17.87
CA GLN A 78 -5.00 -1.76 -17.86
C GLN A 78 -5.36 -1.24 -16.46
N GLY A 79 -4.79 -1.81 -15.39
CA GLY A 79 -5.06 -1.38 -14.02
C GLY A 79 -5.06 -2.53 -13.02
N HIS A 80 -5.64 -2.25 -11.85
CA HIS A 80 -5.71 -3.21 -10.74
C HIS A 80 -6.98 -4.05 -10.80
N VAL A 81 -6.87 -5.32 -10.44
CA VAL A 81 -8.00 -6.26 -10.37
C VAL A 81 -7.94 -7.03 -9.06
N ILE A 82 -9.10 -7.43 -8.53
CA ILE A 82 -9.16 -8.28 -7.33
C ILE A 82 -9.00 -9.75 -7.73
N THR A 83 -8.35 -10.53 -6.87
CA THR A 83 -8.22 -11.98 -7.04
C THR A 83 -9.29 -12.71 -6.25
N GLN A 84 -9.42 -14.03 -6.46
CA GLN A 84 -10.31 -14.84 -5.62
C GLN A 84 -9.90 -14.78 -4.16
N ARG A 85 -8.59 -14.79 -3.89
CA ARG A 85 -8.06 -14.65 -2.52
C ARG A 85 -8.46 -13.30 -1.92
N GLY A 86 -8.48 -12.24 -2.74
CA GLY A 86 -8.96 -10.92 -2.31
C GLY A 86 -10.45 -10.90 -1.97
N LEU A 87 -11.26 -11.59 -2.77
CA LEU A 87 -12.70 -11.73 -2.48
C LEU A 87 -12.91 -12.48 -1.16
N ASN A 88 -12.15 -13.55 -0.95
CA ASN A 88 -12.19 -14.29 0.30
C ASN A 88 -11.79 -13.42 1.50
N ALA A 89 -10.77 -12.57 1.31
CA ALA A 89 -10.32 -11.65 2.36
C ALA A 89 -11.42 -10.69 2.81
N LEU A 90 -12.22 -10.19 1.86
CA LEU A 90 -13.36 -9.31 2.17
C LEU A 90 -14.42 -10.04 3.00
N VAL A 91 -14.65 -11.31 2.71
CA VAL A 91 -15.62 -12.14 3.46
C VAL A 91 -15.11 -12.45 4.87
N GLU A 92 -13.84 -12.80 5.00
CA GLU A 92 -13.24 -13.20 6.27
C GLU A 92 -12.96 -12.04 7.22
N ASN A 93 -12.88 -10.81 6.70
CA ASN A 93 -12.55 -9.62 7.49
C ASN A 93 -13.69 -8.61 7.43
N ARG A 94 -13.89 -7.87 8.54
CA ARG A 94 -14.97 -6.89 8.64
C ARG A 94 -14.41 -5.48 8.72
N GLY A 95 -14.31 -4.83 7.56
CA GLY A 95 -13.91 -3.42 7.48
C GLY A 95 -12.43 -3.14 7.60
N THR A 96 -11.61 -4.13 7.95
CA THR A 96 -10.16 -3.93 8.07
C THR A 96 -9.42 -5.22 7.71
N ILE A 97 -8.27 -5.07 7.04
CA ILE A 97 -7.38 -6.20 6.75
C ILE A 97 -6.06 -5.94 7.49
N PRO A 98 -5.87 -6.61 8.65
CA PRO A 98 -4.65 -6.41 9.43
C PRO A 98 -3.45 -7.12 8.80
N LEU A 99 -2.24 -6.68 9.14
CA LEU A 99 -1.01 -7.32 8.67
C LEU A 99 -0.94 -8.79 9.08
N SER A 100 -1.53 -9.16 10.22
CA SER A 100 -1.59 -10.55 10.67
C SER A 100 -2.32 -11.44 9.66
N TYR A 101 -3.33 -10.90 8.96
CA TYR A 101 -4.02 -11.62 7.90
C TYR A 101 -3.10 -11.85 6.70
N LEU A 102 -2.34 -10.84 6.29
CA LEU A 102 -1.40 -10.96 5.16
C LEU A 102 -0.27 -11.94 5.47
N ARG A 103 0.17 -11.98 6.72
CA ARG A 103 1.27 -12.85 7.17
C ARG A 103 0.94 -14.34 7.14
N ARG A 104 -0.32 -14.72 6.96
CA ARG A 104 -0.68 -16.13 6.77
C ARG A 104 -0.21 -16.67 5.42
N PHE A 105 0.06 -15.78 4.46
CA PHE A 105 0.47 -16.17 3.10
C PHE A 105 2.00 -16.22 3.00
N PRO A 106 2.57 -17.39 2.62
CA PRO A 106 4.03 -17.54 2.52
C PRO A 106 4.69 -16.54 1.57
N GLU A 107 4.05 -16.22 0.45
CA GLU A 107 4.53 -15.25 -0.53
C GLU A 107 4.73 -13.88 0.10
N TYR A 108 3.79 -13.46 0.93
CA TYR A 108 3.87 -12.18 1.61
C TYR A 108 5.01 -12.16 2.63
N ARG A 109 5.13 -13.23 3.43
CA ARG A 109 6.21 -13.34 4.43
C ARG A 109 7.59 -13.29 3.77
N LYS A 110 7.74 -13.98 2.64
CA LYS A 110 9.00 -13.98 1.87
C LYS A 110 9.33 -12.58 1.36
N TRP A 111 8.39 -11.92 0.73
CA TRP A 111 8.58 -10.56 0.23
C TRP A 111 8.93 -9.57 1.35
N ALA A 112 8.20 -9.60 2.45
CA ALA A 112 8.41 -8.71 3.59
C ALA A 112 9.80 -8.91 4.21
N SER A 113 10.25 -10.17 4.33
CA SER A 113 11.57 -10.52 4.84
C SER A 113 12.67 -10.03 3.92
N GLU A 114 12.56 -10.24 2.61
CA GLU A 114 13.53 -9.78 1.61
C GLU A 114 13.62 -8.27 1.59
N GLY A 115 12.48 -7.58 1.64
CA GLY A 115 12.44 -6.13 1.68
C GLY A 115 13.12 -5.55 2.92
N HIS A 116 12.93 -6.20 4.08
CA HIS A 116 13.61 -5.80 5.31
C HIS A 116 15.13 -5.97 5.19
N ARG A 117 15.59 -7.11 4.70
CA ARG A 117 17.02 -7.36 4.48
C ARG A 117 17.67 -6.34 3.57
N LYS A 118 17.00 -6.00 2.48
CA LYS A 118 17.47 -5.00 1.52
C LYS A 118 17.62 -3.63 2.17
N ARG A 119 16.61 -3.21 2.96
CA ARG A 119 16.63 -1.91 3.65
C ARG A 119 17.75 -1.82 4.68
N VAL A 120 17.99 -2.90 5.41
CA VAL A 120 19.11 -2.99 6.38
C VAL A 120 20.45 -2.83 5.67
N LYS A 121 20.66 -3.54 4.55
CA LYS A 121 21.88 -3.43 3.74
C LYS A 121 22.12 -2.01 3.24
N GLU A 122 21.10 -1.36 2.72
CA GLU A 122 21.19 0.01 2.23
C GLU A 122 21.56 0.98 3.35
N SER A 123 21.01 0.79 4.54
CA SER A 123 21.34 1.60 5.72
C SER A 123 22.78 1.43 6.15
N GLU A 124 23.31 0.19 6.12
CA GLU A 124 24.71 -0.09 6.45
C GLU A 124 25.65 0.57 5.46
N ILE A 125 25.35 0.54 4.17
CA ILE A 125 26.14 1.18 3.12
C ILE A 125 26.20 2.69 3.32
N ILE A 126 25.07 3.31 3.64
CA ILE A 126 24.96 4.75 3.90
C ILE A 126 25.82 5.15 5.11
N ASP A 127 25.83 4.35 6.17
CA ASP A 127 26.62 4.60 7.37
C ASP A 127 28.14 4.51 7.08
N ILE A 128 28.54 3.56 6.23
CA ILE A 128 29.94 3.43 5.80
C ILE A 128 30.36 4.65 4.99
N ASP A 129 29.52 5.13 4.06
CA ASP A 129 29.79 6.32 3.26
C ASP A 129 29.93 7.56 4.15
N LYS A 130 29.12 7.71 5.18
CA LYS A 130 29.22 8.78 6.17
C LYS A 130 30.55 8.73 6.91
N LEU A 131 31.01 7.56 7.27
CA LEU A 131 32.30 7.36 7.95
C LEU A 131 33.48 7.72 7.04
N LEU A 132 33.35 7.47 5.75
CA LEU A 132 34.39 7.80 4.75
C LEU A 132 34.46 9.29 4.44
N GLU A 133 33.36 10.01 4.57
CA GLU A 133 33.26 11.47 4.38
C GLU A 133 33.76 12.28 5.58
N SER A 134 33.81 11.66 6.73
CA SER A 134 34.29 12.32 7.96
C SER A 134 35.78 12.06 8.16
#